data_dc455cc2af2679deb6c7d33af23fa6a2
#
_entry.id   dc455cc2af2679deb6c7d33af23fa6a2
#
_cell.length_a   1.000
_cell.length_b   1.000
_cell.length_c   1.000
_cell.angle_alpha   90.00
_cell.angle_beta   90.00
_cell.angle_gamma   90.00
#
_symmetry.space_group_name_H-M   'P 1'
#
loop_
_entity.id
_entity.type
_entity.pdbx_description
1 polymer ?
#
loop_
_entity_poly.entity_id
_entity_poly.type
_entity_poly.pdbx_seq_one_letter_code
_entity_poly.pdbx_strand_id
1 'polypeptide(L)'
;MAEVLVITPVKNSIETTLDTAKAIAASDVPVRHLIFNDFSTEETKAQLEEHKDKIGYGLVHLEEITDTPSPNYKLVLQMAQKAALEKNIPLLVVESDVVVKPNTISQLLSHQKSHGKPGLTGSVTVDEKGQVNFPYLKFKRVKKAEIETQRSLSFCCTLFSLEFLKAYDFAGLDDAKDWYDTFISKKSLDLGFKNYVLMDAPVWHRPHASRPWKQLKYSNPLKYYFLKFWKGLDKI
;
A
#
# COMPACT_ATOMS: atom_id res chain seq x y z
N MET A 1 -18.96 12.26 -6.87
CA MET A 1 -17.62 11.98 -7.44
C MET A 1 -16.77 11.34 -6.36
N ALA A 2 -15.88 10.39 -6.69
CA ALA A 2 -15.00 9.78 -5.70
C ALA A 2 -14.06 10.83 -5.08
N GLU A 3 -13.80 10.76 -3.78
CA GLU A 3 -12.90 11.66 -3.06
C GLU A 3 -11.43 11.18 -3.11
N VAL A 4 -11.19 9.89 -3.42
CA VAL A 4 -9.87 9.27 -3.42
C VAL A 4 -9.80 8.14 -4.45
N LEU A 5 -8.66 7.99 -5.11
CA LEU A 5 -8.31 6.79 -5.86
C LEU A 5 -7.64 5.80 -4.92
N VAL A 6 -8.23 4.62 -4.77
CA VAL A 6 -7.62 3.51 -4.01
C VAL A 6 -7.06 2.49 -4.99
N ILE A 7 -5.83 2.02 -4.78
CA ILE A 7 -5.25 0.94 -5.58
C ILE A 7 -4.85 -0.24 -4.70
N THR A 8 -5.02 -1.45 -5.24
CA THR A 8 -4.57 -2.70 -4.63
C THR A 8 -3.78 -3.52 -5.64
N PRO A 9 -2.44 -3.57 -5.55
CA PRO A 9 -1.62 -4.48 -6.34
C PRO A 9 -1.80 -5.93 -5.87
N VAL A 10 -1.95 -6.86 -6.80
CA VAL A 10 -2.25 -8.28 -6.50
C VAL A 10 -1.32 -9.23 -7.24
N LYS A 11 -0.82 -10.23 -6.52
CA LYS A 11 -0.13 -11.40 -7.07
C LYS A 11 -0.54 -12.66 -6.29
N ASN A 12 -1.37 -13.51 -6.88
CA ASN A 12 -1.76 -14.83 -6.34
C ASN A 12 -2.31 -14.86 -4.91
N SER A 13 -3.05 -13.82 -4.47
CA SER A 13 -3.52 -13.69 -3.08
C SER A 13 -5.03 -13.46 -3.05
N ILE A 14 -5.80 -14.30 -3.72
CA ILE A 14 -7.22 -14.02 -4.00
C ILE A 14 -8.07 -13.86 -2.75
N GLU A 15 -7.96 -14.73 -1.74
CA GLU A 15 -8.79 -14.68 -0.54
C GLU A 15 -8.61 -13.35 0.21
N THR A 16 -7.34 -13.00 0.51
CA THR A 16 -7.04 -11.74 1.20
C THR A 16 -7.41 -10.53 0.36
N THR A 17 -7.22 -10.59 -0.96
CA THR A 17 -7.59 -9.53 -1.90
C THR A 17 -9.10 -9.26 -1.88
N LEU A 18 -9.94 -10.29 -1.90
CA LEU A 18 -11.39 -10.13 -1.85
C LEU A 18 -11.85 -9.54 -0.52
N ASP A 19 -11.23 -9.91 0.60
CA ASP A 19 -11.51 -9.30 1.90
C ASP A 19 -11.09 -7.83 1.95
N THR A 20 -9.91 -7.50 1.40
CA THR A 20 -9.44 -6.11 1.23
C THR A 20 -10.42 -5.30 0.37
N ALA A 21 -10.85 -5.85 -0.77
CA ALA A 21 -11.76 -5.16 -1.68
C ALA A 21 -13.13 -4.90 -1.04
N LYS A 22 -13.70 -5.89 -0.33
CA LYS A 22 -14.96 -5.73 0.43
C LYS A 22 -14.82 -4.66 1.52
N ALA A 23 -13.70 -4.66 2.25
CA ALA A 23 -13.45 -3.67 3.29
C ALA A 23 -13.35 -2.24 2.71
N ILE A 24 -12.69 -2.07 1.56
CA ILE A 24 -12.62 -0.78 0.84
C ILE A 24 -14.00 -0.36 0.35
N ALA A 25 -14.80 -1.27 -0.22
CA ALA A 25 -16.14 -0.98 -0.68
C ALA A 25 -17.10 -0.55 0.45
N ALA A 26 -16.84 -0.98 1.69
CA ALA A 26 -17.59 -0.60 2.88
C ALA A 26 -17.19 0.76 3.49
N SER A 27 -16.33 1.53 2.82
CA SER A 27 -15.87 2.84 3.31
C SER A 27 -17.01 3.85 3.41
N ASP A 28 -16.93 4.71 4.43
CA ASP A 28 -17.90 5.80 4.71
C ASP A 28 -17.77 7.01 3.78
N VAL A 29 -16.78 6.99 2.86
CA VAL A 29 -16.56 8.02 1.84
C VAL A 29 -16.56 7.40 0.44
N PRO A 30 -16.93 8.14 -0.60
CA PRO A 30 -16.88 7.66 -1.98
C PRO A 30 -15.44 7.36 -2.42
N VAL A 31 -15.19 6.11 -2.81
CA VAL A 31 -13.89 5.67 -3.30
C VAL A 31 -13.98 5.21 -4.74
N ARG A 32 -12.90 5.41 -5.50
CA ARG A 32 -12.66 4.72 -6.76
C ARG A 32 -11.59 3.66 -6.53
N HIS A 33 -11.97 2.40 -6.48
CA HIS A 33 -11.04 1.30 -6.25
C HIS A 33 -10.60 0.66 -7.56
N LEU A 34 -9.27 0.50 -7.76
CA LEU A 34 -8.67 -0.23 -8.86
C LEU A 34 -7.77 -1.35 -8.31
N ILE A 35 -8.01 -2.57 -8.77
CA ILE A 35 -7.13 -3.71 -8.52
C ILE A 35 -6.22 -3.91 -9.73
N PHE A 36 -4.91 -4.00 -9.50
CA PHE A 36 -3.91 -4.30 -10.50
C PHE A 36 -3.42 -5.73 -10.34
N ASN A 37 -3.85 -6.61 -11.25
CA ASN A 37 -3.43 -8.00 -11.28
C ASN A 37 -2.09 -8.13 -12.01
N ASP A 38 -1.02 -8.46 -11.28
CA ASP A 38 0.34 -8.53 -11.78
C ASP A 38 0.74 -9.98 -12.13
N PHE A 39 0.26 -10.49 -13.28
CA PHE A 39 0.56 -11.83 -13.77
C PHE A 39 0.24 -12.93 -12.75
N SER A 40 -0.92 -12.88 -12.13
CA SER A 40 -1.39 -13.96 -11.25
C SER A 40 -1.80 -15.20 -12.06
N THR A 41 -2.08 -16.30 -11.36
CA THR A 41 -2.60 -17.53 -11.96
C THR A 41 -3.98 -17.29 -12.59
N GLU A 42 -4.36 -18.13 -13.56
CA GLU A 42 -5.67 -18.07 -14.20
C GLU A 42 -6.83 -18.21 -13.19
N GLU A 43 -6.65 -19.01 -12.14
CA GLU A 43 -7.63 -19.13 -11.05
C GLU A 43 -7.84 -17.78 -10.35
N THR A 44 -6.75 -17.10 -9.97
CA THR A 44 -6.83 -15.77 -9.34
C THR A 44 -7.47 -14.75 -10.29
N LYS A 45 -7.10 -14.77 -11.57
CA LYS A 45 -7.66 -13.90 -12.60
C LYS A 45 -9.17 -14.10 -12.73
N ALA A 46 -9.63 -15.34 -12.88
CA ALA A 46 -11.03 -15.68 -12.99
C ALA A 46 -11.85 -15.22 -11.78
N GLN A 47 -11.32 -15.43 -10.56
CA GLN A 47 -11.99 -14.98 -9.33
C GLN A 47 -12.06 -13.45 -9.21
N LEU A 48 -11.02 -12.73 -9.64
CA LEU A 48 -11.05 -11.26 -9.67
C LEU A 48 -12.11 -10.76 -10.68
N GLU A 49 -12.19 -11.36 -11.85
CA GLU A 49 -13.22 -11.00 -12.85
C GLU A 49 -14.64 -11.31 -12.35
N GLU A 50 -14.86 -12.46 -11.72
CA GLU A 50 -16.17 -12.85 -11.19
C GLU A 50 -16.69 -11.87 -10.13
N HIS A 51 -15.80 -11.31 -9.31
CA HIS A 51 -16.20 -10.50 -8.15
C HIS A 51 -16.19 -8.99 -8.42
N LYS A 52 -15.64 -8.51 -9.54
CA LYS A 52 -15.46 -7.07 -9.77
C LYS A 52 -16.75 -6.26 -9.70
N ASP A 53 -17.79 -6.72 -10.38
CA ASP A 53 -19.07 -6.01 -10.43
C ASP A 53 -19.86 -6.15 -9.11
N LYS A 54 -19.73 -7.30 -8.43
CA LYS A 54 -20.39 -7.57 -7.15
C LYS A 54 -19.85 -6.69 -6.02
N ILE A 55 -18.52 -6.42 -6.03
CA ILE A 55 -17.85 -5.63 -4.99
C ILE A 55 -17.70 -4.17 -5.43
N GLY A 56 -17.60 -3.89 -6.73
CA GLY A 56 -17.56 -2.55 -7.28
C GLY A 56 -16.13 -1.99 -7.45
N TYR A 57 -15.16 -2.80 -7.84
CA TYR A 57 -13.83 -2.33 -8.20
C TYR A 57 -13.57 -2.40 -9.71
N GLY A 58 -12.68 -1.54 -10.22
CA GLY A 58 -12.10 -1.69 -11.53
C GLY A 58 -10.94 -2.68 -11.50
N LEU A 59 -10.75 -3.44 -12.57
CA LEU A 59 -9.69 -4.44 -12.67
C LEU A 59 -8.79 -4.13 -13.88
N VAL A 60 -7.49 -4.22 -13.66
CA VAL A 60 -6.45 -4.02 -14.67
C VAL A 60 -5.53 -5.23 -14.65
N HIS A 61 -5.47 -5.96 -15.76
CA HIS A 61 -4.50 -7.05 -15.95
C HIS A 61 -3.24 -6.49 -16.58
N LEU A 62 -2.11 -6.56 -15.86
CA LEU A 62 -0.85 -5.98 -16.36
C LEU A 62 -0.29 -6.76 -17.55
N GLU A 63 -0.62 -8.02 -17.72
CA GLU A 63 -0.28 -8.84 -18.88
C GLU A 63 -0.87 -8.33 -20.20
N GLU A 64 -1.91 -7.47 -20.14
CA GLU A 64 -2.49 -6.81 -21.30
C GLU A 64 -1.76 -5.49 -21.65
N ILE A 65 -0.87 -5.04 -20.79
CA ILE A 65 -0.19 -3.73 -20.88
C ILE A 65 1.31 -3.86 -21.10
N THR A 66 1.93 -4.90 -20.53
CA THR A 66 3.38 -5.13 -20.59
C THR A 66 3.71 -6.62 -20.67
N ASP A 67 4.78 -6.94 -21.39
CA ASP A 67 5.37 -8.29 -21.41
C ASP A 67 6.38 -8.51 -20.28
N THR A 68 6.66 -7.48 -19.46
CA THR A 68 7.60 -7.58 -18.35
C THR A 68 7.01 -8.48 -17.26
N PRO A 69 7.69 -9.56 -16.87
CA PRO A 69 7.19 -10.42 -15.81
C PRO A 69 7.14 -9.71 -14.45
N SER A 70 6.21 -10.14 -13.58
CA SER A 70 6.10 -9.63 -12.21
C SER A 70 7.46 -9.69 -11.46
N PRO A 71 7.81 -8.66 -10.65
CA PRO A 71 6.94 -7.60 -10.14
C PRO A 71 6.92 -6.32 -11.00
N ASN A 72 5.74 -5.78 -11.25
CA ASN A 72 5.54 -4.54 -12.00
C ASN A 72 5.09 -3.35 -11.11
N TYR A 73 5.50 -3.31 -9.86
CA TYR A 73 5.01 -2.34 -8.89
C TYR A 73 5.25 -0.88 -9.28
N LYS A 74 6.38 -0.56 -9.94
CA LYS A 74 6.66 0.78 -10.50
C LYS A 74 5.61 1.18 -11.54
N LEU A 75 5.29 0.29 -12.47
CA LEU A 75 4.27 0.51 -13.50
C LEU A 75 2.91 0.81 -12.86
N VAL A 76 2.52 0.02 -11.83
CA VAL A 76 1.28 0.25 -11.07
C VAL A 76 1.25 1.63 -10.44
N LEU A 77 2.34 2.06 -9.79
CA LEU A 77 2.43 3.38 -9.16
C LEU A 77 2.33 4.51 -10.19
N GLN A 78 2.97 4.38 -11.35
CA GLN A 78 2.90 5.36 -12.44
C GLN A 78 1.49 5.48 -13.01
N MET A 79 0.84 4.36 -13.30
CA MET A 79 -0.54 4.33 -13.79
C MET A 79 -1.52 4.94 -12.78
N ALA A 80 -1.34 4.61 -11.51
CA ALA A 80 -2.15 5.13 -10.41
C ALA A 80 -1.96 6.64 -10.22
N GLN A 81 -0.71 7.13 -10.26
CA GLN A 81 -0.42 8.56 -10.18
C GLN A 81 -1.08 9.32 -11.33
N LYS A 82 -0.92 8.84 -12.57
CA LYS A 82 -1.56 9.44 -13.74
C LYS A 82 -3.08 9.53 -13.56
N ALA A 83 -3.73 8.43 -13.18
CA ALA A 83 -5.18 8.38 -12.97
C ALA A 83 -5.66 9.31 -11.83
N ALA A 84 -4.89 9.43 -10.74
CA ALA A 84 -5.19 10.33 -9.64
C ALA A 84 -5.06 11.81 -10.05
N LEU A 85 -4.00 12.15 -10.78
CA LEU A 85 -3.76 13.52 -11.29
C LEU A 85 -4.83 13.95 -12.31
N GLU A 86 -5.21 13.08 -13.24
CA GLU A 86 -6.27 13.34 -14.23
C GLU A 86 -7.62 13.64 -13.57
N LYS A 87 -7.89 13.03 -12.41
CA LYS A 87 -9.11 13.24 -11.63
C LYS A 87 -8.98 14.30 -10.57
N ASN A 88 -7.77 14.83 -10.37
CA ASN A 88 -7.43 15.80 -9.33
C ASN A 88 -7.84 15.35 -7.92
N ILE A 89 -7.56 14.08 -7.59
CA ILE A 89 -7.84 13.45 -6.29
C ILE A 89 -6.58 12.80 -5.70
N PRO A 90 -6.47 12.63 -4.37
CA PRO A 90 -5.36 11.91 -3.75
C PRO A 90 -5.37 10.42 -4.09
N LEU A 91 -4.22 9.76 -3.90
CA LEU A 91 -4.00 8.35 -4.14
C LEU A 91 -3.79 7.60 -2.83
N LEU A 92 -4.57 6.55 -2.58
CA LEU A 92 -4.37 5.62 -1.48
C LEU A 92 -3.89 4.28 -2.01
N VAL A 93 -2.77 3.80 -1.52
CA VAL A 93 -2.32 2.42 -1.73
C VAL A 93 -2.79 1.57 -0.54
N VAL A 94 -3.45 0.45 -0.84
CA VAL A 94 -3.84 -0.58 0.14
C VAL A 94 -3.37 -1.93 -0.39
N GLU A 95 -2.46 -2.59 0.32
CA GLU A 95 -1.98 -3.93 -0.08
C GLU A 95 -3.08 -5.00 0.02
N SER A 96 -2.95 -6.06 -0.76
CA SER A 96 -3.96 -7.12 -0.94
C SER A 96 -4.23 -8.00 0.30
N ASP A 97 -3.53 -7.76 1.40
CA ASP A 97 -3.64 -8.46 2.68
C ASP A 97 -4.00 -7.51 3.85
N VAL A 98 -4.53 -6.34 3.52
CA VAL A 98 -4.90 -5.30 4.49
C VAL A 98 -6.40 -5.08 4.52
N VAL A 99 -7.00 -5.22 5.70
CA VAL A 99 -8.42 -4.94 5.92
C VAL A 99 -8.56 -3.59 6.63
N VAL A 100 -9.16 -2.62 5.94
CA VAL A 100 -9.47 -1.29 6.47
C VAL A 100 -10.78 -1.31 7.25
N LYS A 101 -10.96 -0.39 8.20
CA LYS A 101 -12.26 -0.13 8.83
C LYS A 101 -13.07 0.84 7.96
N PRO A 102 -14.40 0.87 8.09
CA PRO A 102 -15.25 1.79 7.30
C PRO A 102 -14.81 3.26 7.35
N ASN A 103 -14.32 3.73 8.49
CA ASN A 103 -13.88 5.11 8.70
C ASN A 103 -12.36 5.34 8.50
N THR A 104 -11.58 4.33 8.10
CA THR A 104 -10.13 4.48 7.92
C THR A 104 -9.80 5.51 6.85
N ILE A 105 -10.47 5.41 5.69
CA ILE A 105 -10.18 6.30 4.55
C ILE A 105 -10.58 7.74 4.84
N SER A 106 -11.74 7.95 5.45
CA SER A 106 -12.18 9.29 5.87
C SER A 106 -11.25 9.93 6.90
N GLN A 107 -10.72 9.14 7.84
CA GLN A 107 -9.73 9.61 8.81
C GLN A 107 -8.42 10.05 8.13
N LEU A 108 -7.89 9.26 7.19
CA LEU A 108 -6.69 9.62 6.42
C LEU A 108 -6.90 10.92 5.62
N LEU A 109 -8.04 11.05 4.94
CA LEU A 109 -8.39 12.24 4.17
C LEU A 109 -8.57 13.48 5.06
N SER A 110 -9.24 13.33 6.19
CA SER A 110 -9.44 14.41 7.17
C SER A 110 -8.13 14.89 7.76
N HIS A 111 -7.22 13.94 8.09
CA HIS A 111 -5.89 14.26 8.57
C HIS A 111 -5.11 15.09 7.53
N GLN A 112 -5.10 14.70 6.26
CA GLN A 112 -4.41 15.47 5.22
C GLN A 112 -5.00 16.87 5.04
N LYS A 113 -6.31 17.04 5.19
CA LYS A 113 -6.97 18.38 5.08
C LYS A 113 -6.65 19.29 6.27
N SER A 114 -6.38 18.72 7.46
CA SER A 114 -6.14 19.48 8.70
C SER A 114 -4.67 19.81 8.95
N HIS A 115 -3.73 19.20 8.23
CA HIS A 115 -2.30 19.40 8.45
C HIS A 115 -1.64 20.19 7.32
N GLY A 116 -0.67 21.04 7.70
CA GLY A 116 0.10 21.82 6.72
C GLY A 116 1.07 20.93 5.93
N LYS A 117 0.91 20.92 4.60
CA LYS A 117 1.84 20.27 3.65
C LYS A 117 2.08 18.77 3.88
N PRO A 118 1.03 17.93 4.08
CA PRO A 118 1.21 16.50 4.21
C PRO A 118 1.64 15.91 2.87
N GLY A 119 2.64 15.03 2.90
CA GLY A 119 3.06 14.25 1.72
C GLY A 119 2.40 12.87 1.75
N LEU A 120 2.78 12.06 2.73
CA LEU A 120 2.27 10.72 2.94
C LEU A 120 1.64 10.60 4.33
N THR A 121 0.48 9.95 4.39
CA THR A 121 -0.19 9.61 5.65
C THR A 121 -0.54 8.12 5.64
N GLY A 122 0.12 7.34 6.50
CA GLY A 122 -0.07 5.90 6.63
C GLY A 122 -0.90 5.53 7.85
N SER A 123 -1.65 4.45 7.77
CA SER A 123 -2.29 3.79 8.91
C SER A 123 -1.32 2.83 9.59
N VAL A 124 -1.31 2.79 10.93
CA VAL A 124 -0.56 1.75 11.65
C VAL A 124 -1.19 0.38 11.38
N THR A 125 -0.34 -0.63 11.20
CA THR A 125 -0.80 -2.01 11.02
C THR A 125 -0.92 -2.74 12.36
N VAL A 126 -1.97 -3.55 12.49
CA VAL A 126 -2.21 -4.39 13.66
C VAL A 126 -2.51 -5.82 13.24
N ASP A 127 -2.27 -6.76 14.17
CA ASP A 127 -2.69 -8.15 14.03
C ASP A 127 -4.18 -8.33 14.40
N GLU A 128 -4.67 -9.57 14.35
CA GLU A 128 -6.04 -9.94 14.70
C GLU A 128 -6.43 -9.54 16.15
N LYS A 129 -5.44 -9.45 17.05
CA LYS A 129 -5.65 -9.05 18.45
C LYS A 129 -5.55 -7.53 18.66
N GLY A 130 -5.42 -6.75 17.57
CA GLY A 130 -5.24 -5.30 17.62
C GLY A 130 -3.85 -4.85 18.10
N GLN A 131 -2.87 -5.75 18.16
CA GLN A 131 -1.51 -5.38 18.52
C GLN A 131 -0.72 -4.92 17.29
N VAL A 132 0.01 -3.80 17.43
CA VAL A 132 0.86 -3.28 16.36
C VAL A 132 1.81 -4.36 15.86
N ASN A 133 1.73 -4.66 14.57
CA ASN A 133 2.52 -5.68 13.92
C ASN A 133 3.50 -5.09 12.87
N PHE A 134 4.12 -5.96 12.08
CA PHE A 134 4.97 -5.53 10.96
C PHE A 134 4.11 -4.80 9.91
N PRO A 135 4.63 -3.70 9.31
CA PRO A 135 6.00 -3.17 9.42
C PRO A 135 6.22 -2.16 10.55
N TYR A 136 5.19 -1.82 11.30
CA TYR A 136 5.21 -0.72 12.29
C TYR A 136 5.58 -1.15 13.72
N LEU A 137 6.20 -2.30 13.93
CA LEU A 137 6.58 -2.83 15.26
C LEU A 137 7.32 -1.82 16.16
N LYS A 138 8.10 -0.91 15.56
CA LYS A 138 8.82 0.16 16.28
C LYS A 138 7.90 1.16 16.99
N PHE A 139 6.65 1.23 16.57
CA PHE A 139 5.63 2.11 17.17
C PHE A 139 4.75 1.41 18.21
N LYS A 140 4.97 0.11 18.50
CA LYS A 140 4.15 -0.69 19.43
C LYS A 140 3.92 -0.05 20.81
N ARG A 141 4.84 0.78 21.28
CA ARG A 141 4.76 1.45 22.61
C ARG A 141 4.31 2.91 22.54
N VAL A 142 4.05 3.43 21.36
CA VAL A 142 3.62 4.82 21.18
C VAL A 142 2.14 4.93 21.54
N LYS A 143 1.81 5.93 22.37
CA LYS A 143 0.43 6.19 22.84
C LYS A 143 -0.19 7.45 22.20
N LYS A 144 0.48 8.07 21.23
CA LYS A 144 -0.04 9.24 20.51
C LYS A 144 -1.01 8.80 19.43
N ALA A 145 -2.01 9.63 19.11
CA ALA A 145 -2.95 9.37 18.03
C ALA A 145 -2.28 9.40 16.65
N GLU A 146 -1.25 10.23 16.51
CA GLU A 146 -0.47 10.38 15.28
C GLU A 146 1.02 10.58 15.56
N ILE A 147 1.85 10.29 14.58
CA ILE A 147 3.31 10.47 14.63
C ILE A 147 3.76 11.13 13.34
N GLU A 148 4.28 12.37 13.42
CA GLU A 148 5.10 12.92 12.36
C GLU A 148 6.43 12.16 12.33
N THR A 149 6.85 11.63 11.19
CA THR A 149 8.00 10.73 11.11
C THR A 149 8.95 11.08 9.96
N GLN A 150 10.25 11.00 10.25
CA GLN A 150 11.31 11.04 9.23
C GLN A 150 11.63 9.63 8.66
N ARG A 151 10.91 8.61 9.12
CA ARG A 151 11.09 7.23 8.66
C ARG A 151 10.18 6.93 7.48
N SER A 152 10.54 5.89 6.73
CA SER A 152 9.72 5.39 5.64
C SER A 152 8.40 4.86 6.16
N LEU A 153 7.32 5.15 5.42
CA LEU A 153 6.01 4.53 5.57
C LEU A 153 5.93 3.31 4.66
N SER A 154 5.36 2.24 5.18
CA SER A 154 5.02 1.09 4.33
C SER A 154 3.73 1.37 3.55
N PHE A 155 3.65 0.87 2.34
CA PHE A 155 2.47 1.04 1.50
C PHE A 155 1.32 0.07 1.83
N CYS A 156 1.38 -0.61 3.00
CA CYS A 156 0.26 -1.45 3.47
C CYS A 156 -1.08 -0.69 3.43
N CYS A 157 -1.11 0.56 3.94
CA CYS A 157 -2.24 1.48 3.79
C CYS A 157 -1.69 2.90 3.91
N THR A 158 -1.39 3.55 2.78
CA THR A 158 -0.75 4.87 2.76
C THR A 158 -1.37 5.78 1.71
N LEU A 159 -1.84 6.94 2.17
CA LEU A 159 -2.42 8.02 1.38
C LEU A 159 -1.32 9.00 0.94
N PHE A 160 -1.26 9.27 -0.36
CA PHE A 160 -0.43 10.29 -0.98
C PHE A 160 -1.27 11.53 -1.23
N SER A 161 -0.83 12.68 -0.75
CA SER A 161 -1.54 13.93 -1.02
C SER A 161 -1.45 14.29 -2.51
N LEU A 162 -2.48 14.98 -2.98
CA LEU A 162 -2.51 15.44 -4.37
C LEU A 162 -1.35 16.41 -4.66
N GLU A 163 -0.99 17.25 -3.70
CA GLU A 163 0.13 18.19 -3.80
C GLU A 163 1.47 17.46 -3.98
N PHE A 164 1.68 16.38 -3.24
CA PHE A 164 2.88 15.55 -3.39
C PHE A 164 2.88 14.83 -4.75
N LEU A 165 1.76 14.28 -5.19
CA LEU A 165 1.64 13.64 -6.51
C LEU A 165 1.94 14.62 -7.66
N LYS A 166 1.58 15.90 -7.51
CA LYS A 166 1.92 16.97 -8.48
C LYS A 166 3.39 17.37 -8.43
N ALA A 167 4.03 17.27 -7.25
CA ALA A 167 5.41 17.70 -7.04
C ALA A 167 6.46 16.65 -7.40
N TYR A 168 6.10 15.38 -7.47
CA TYR A 168 7.02 14.29 -7.75
C TYR A 168 6.44 13.28 -8.73
N ASP A 169 7.09 13.17 -9.91
CA ASP A 169 6.73 12.21 -10.94
C ASP A 169 7.34 10.82 -10.66
N PHE A 170 6.50 9.80 -10.56
CA PHE A 170 6.93 8.42 -10.37
C PHE A 170 7.64 7.80 -11.59
N ALA A 171 7.65 8.49 -12.74
CA ALA A 171 8.53 8.13 -13.86
C ALA A 171 10.02 8.17 -13.48
N GLY A 172 10.39 9.03 -12.54
CA GLY A 172 11.75 9.13 -12.01
C GLY A 172 12.15 8.04 -10.99
N LEU A 173 11.30 7.05 -10.70
CA LEU A 173 11.66 5.92 -9.86
C LEU A 173 12.65 4.99 -10.56
N ASP A 174 13.65 4.50 -9.82
CA ASP A 174 14.69 3.59 -10.33
C ASP A 174 14.11 2.18 -10.55
N ASP A 175 14.29 1.61 -11.74
CA ASP A 175 13.83 0.27 -12.10
C ASP A 175 14.53 -0.84 -11.32
N ALA A 176 15.76 -0.58 -10.86
CA ALA A 176 16.58 -1.56 -10.14
C ALA A 176 16.24 -1.68 -8.65
N LYS A 177 15.24 -0.94 -8.15
CA LYS A 177 14.94 -0.88 -6.71
C LYS A 177 13.55 -1.40 -6.37
N ASP A 178 13.51 -2.38 -5.44
CA ASP A 178 12.28 -2.99 -4.91
C ASP A 178 11.65 -2.20 -3.74
N TRP A 179 12.24 -1.07 -3.28
CA TRP A 179 11.89 -0.39 -2.03
C TRP A 179 11.28 0.99 -2.30
N TYR A 180 10.24 1.01 -3.13
CA TYR A 180 9.59 2.26 -3.53
C TYR A 180 8.95 3.00 -2.37
N ASP A 181 8.45 2.30 -1.36
CA ASP A 181 7.92 2.87 -0.12
C ASP A 181 8.98 3.70 0.62
N THR A 182 10.19 3.17 0.77
CA THR A 182 11.33 3.87 1.36
C THR A 182 11.75 5.08 0.52
N PHE A 183 11.84 4.88 -0.78
CA PHE A 183 12.32 5.91 -1.71
C PHE A 183 11.35 7.09 -1.81
N ILE A 184 10.06 6.79 -1.97
CA ILE A 184 9.01 7.82 -2.07
C ILE A 184 8.83 8.54 -0.74
N SER A 185 8.89 7.83 0.41
CA SER A 185 8.83 8.47 1.73
C SER A 185 9.96 9.47 1.94
N LYS A 186 11.19 9.11 1.54
CA LYS A 186 12.33 10.02 1.60
C LYS A 186 12.16 11.20 0.66
N LYS A 187 11.72 10.96 -0.58
CA LYS A 187 11.51 12.01 -1.57
C LYS A 187 10.46 13.03 -1.13
N SER A 188 9.41 12.57 -0.44
CA SER A 188 8.43 13.44 0.19
C SER A 188 9.07 14.43 1.15
N LEU A 189 9.93 13.94 2.06
CA LEU A 189 10.66 14.76 3.02
C LEU A 189 11.65 15.72 2.34
N ASP A 190 12.40 15.23 1.34
CA ASP A 190 13.38 16.03 0.58
C ASP A 190 12.72 17.22 -0.14
N LEU A 191 11.45 17.08 -0.55
CA LEU A 191 10.62 18.13 -1.15
C LEU A 191 9.93 19.03 -0.10
N GLY A 192 10.24 18.83 1.19
CA GLY A 192 9.71 19.61 2.31
C GLY A 192 8.26 19.29 2.66
N PHE A 193 7.74 18.13 2.27
CA PHE A 193 6.50 17.59 2.78
C PHE A 193 6.72 16.89 4.14
N LYS A 194 5.62 16.62 4.84
CA LYS A 194 5.63 15.90 6.10
C LYS A 194 4.97 14.53 5.94
N ASN A 195 5.54 13.52 6.58
CA ASN A 195 4.99 12.17 6.59
C ASN A 195 4.45 11.81 7.96
N TYR A 196 3.28 11.17 8.00
CA TYR A 196 2.55 10.85 9.23
C TYR A 196 2.15 9.38 9.30
N VAL A 197 2.13 8.82 10.51
CA VAL A 197 1.50 7.53 10.82
C VAL A 197 0.37 7.77 11.79
N LEU A 198 -0.86 7.40 11.41
CA LEU A 198 -2.03 7.46 12.29
C LEU A 198 -2.09 6.19 13.14
N MET A 199 -2.00 6.37 14.45
CA MET A 199 -2.06 5.28 15.45
C MET A 199 -3.49 4.96 15.86
N ASP A 200 -4.40 5.92 15.72
CA ASP A 200 -5.84 5.81 16.02
C ASP A 200 -6.70 5.33 14.82
N ALA A 201 -6.09 5.23 13.65
CA ALA A 201 -6.69 4.63 12.44
C ALA A 201 -6.02 3.29 12.07
N PRO A 202 -5.99 2.27 12.96
CA PRO A 202 -5.30 1.02 12.70
C PRO A 202 -6.01 0.19 11.63
N VAL A 203 -5.22 -0.48 10.78
CA VAL A 203 -5.68 -1.45 9.79
C VAL A 203 -5.21 -2.85 10.14
N TRP A 204 -6.04 -3.85 9.89
CA TRP A 204 -5.66 -5.23 10.10
C TRP A 204 -4.81 -5.73 8.94
N HIS A 205 -3.55 -6.03 9.21
CA HIS A 205 -2.60 -6.56 8.24
C HIS A 205 -2.39 -8.06 8.50
N ARG A 206 -2.73 -8.87 7.49
CA ARG A 206 -2.59 -10.32 7.46
C ARG A 206 -1.43 -10.73 6.56
N PRO A 207 -0.17 -10.72 7.05
CA PRO A 207 0.97 -11.05 6.21
C PRO A 207 0.79 -12.42 5.56
N HIS A 208 0.78 -12.47 4.24
CA HIS A 208 0.65 -13.72 3.50
C HIS A 208 1.99 -14.19 2.92
N ALA A 209 2.02 -15.47 2.51
CA ALA A 209 3.23 -16.20 2.16
C ALA A 209 3.79 -15.90 0.76
N SER A 210 3.50 -14.74 0.14
CA SER A 210 4.02 -14.43 -1.20
C SER A 210 5.55 -14.49 -1.29
N ARG A 211 6.25 -14.36 -0.14
CA ARG A 211 7.71 -14.50 -0.04
C ARG A 211 8.09 -15.32 1.21
N PRO A 212 8.00 -16.66 1.16
CA PRO A 212 8.21 -17.54 2.33
C PRO A 212 9.52 -17.31 3.07
N TRP A 213 10.61 -16.94 2.36
CA TRP A 213 11.90 -16.66 2.97
C TRP A 213 11.89 -15.39 3.85
N LYS A 214 11.05 -14.41 3.57
CA LYS A 214 10.89 -13.21 4.43
C LYS A 214 10.16 -13.53 5.74
N GLN A 215 9.32 -14.56 5.77
CA GLN A 215 8.67 -15.02 7.00
C GLN A 215 9.69 -15.60 7.99
N LEU A 216 10.80 -16.15 7.51
CA LEU A 216 11.90 -16.59 8.37
C LEU A 216 12.42 -15.49 9.29
N LYS A 217 12.32 -14.21 8.89
CA LYS A 217 12.71 -13.07 9.73
C LYS A 217 11.95 -13.03 11.07
N TYR A 218 10.74 -13.56 11.09
CA TYR A 218 9.87 -13.55 12.27
C TYR A 218 9.84 -14.89 12.98
N SER A 219 9.90 -16.00 12.23
CA SER A 219 9.87 -17.37 12.77
C SER A 219 11.25 -17.86 13.20
N ASN A 220 12.32 -17.48 12.47
CA ASN A 220 13.70 -17.84 12.78
C ASN A 220 14.67 -16.76 12.29
N PRO A 221 14.86 -15.65 13.07
CA PRO A 221 15.71 -14.53 12.68
C PRO A 221 17.15 -14.92 12.35
N LEU A 222 17.76 -15.84 13.10
CA LEU A 222 19.13 -16.28 12.86
C LEU A 222 19.27 -16.93 11.48
N LYS A 223 18.34 -17.83 11.12
CA LYS A 223 18.31 -18.48 9.80
C LYS A 223 18.06 -17.45 8.69
N TYR A 224 17.19 -16.47 8.93
CA TYR A 224 16.92 -15.40 7.95
C TYR A 224 18.18 -14.59 7.66
N TYR A 225 18.86 -14.06 8.69
CA TYR A 225 20.07 -13.23 8.50
C TYR A 225 21.23 -14.03 7.90
N PHE A 226 21.37 -15.31 8.27
CA PHE A 226 22.36 -16.22 7.66
C PHE A 226 22.07 -16.42 6.16
N LEU A 227 20.84 -16.74 5.78
CA LEU A 227 20.45 -16.91 4.37
C LEU A 227 20.54 -15.60 3.59
N LYS A 228 20.18 -14.47 4.22
CA LYS A 228 20.31 -13.14 3.62
C LYS A 228 21.76 -12.86 3.24
N PHE A 229 22.70 -13.11 4.14
CA PHE A 229 24.12 -12.91 3.89
C PHE A 229 24.67 -13.90 2.86
N TRP A 230 24.40 -15.20 3.04
CA TRP A 230 24.93 -16.27 2.20
C TRP A 230 24.41 -16.21 0.75
N LYS A 231 23.12 -15.97 0.57
CA LYS A 231 22.49 -15.96 -0.75
C LYS A 231 22.42 -14.55 -1.37
N GLY A 232 22.91 -13.52 -0.68
CA GLY A 232 22.85 -12.13 -1.14
C GLY A 232 21.43 -11.62 -1.35
N LEU A 233 20.47 -12.13 -0.56
CA LEU A 233 19.06 -11.71 -0.61
C LEU A 233 18.89 -10.34 0.06
N ASP A 234 17.94 -9.53 -0.42
CA ASP A 234 17.72 -8.14 0.07
C ASP A 234 18.96 -7.25 -0.03
N LYS A 235 19.72 -7.33 -1.09
CA LYS A 235 20.71 -6.31 -1.40
C LYS A 235 19.95 -5.04 -1.76
N ILE A 236 20.05 -4.05 -0.89
CA ILE A 236 19.60 -2.68 -1.11
C ILE A 236 20.65 -1.95 -1.92
#